data_d607b94d1c27f8ffa2bd6ff192c4bb33
#
_entry.id   d607b94d1c27f8ffa2bd6ff192c4bb33
#
_cell.length_a   1.000
_cell.length_b   1.000
_cell.length_c   1.000
_cell.angle_alpha   90.00
_cell.angle_beta   90.00
_cell.angle_gamma   90.00
#
_symmetry.space_group_name_H-M   'P 1'
#
loop_
_entity.id
_entity.type
_entity.pdbx_description
1 polymer ?
#
loop_
_entity_poly.entity_id
_entity_poly.type
_entity_poly.pdbx_seq_one_letter_code
_entity_poly.pdbx_strand_id
1 'polypeptide(L)'
;AISAVGDDELGKEIVDELDKNHIQHLIEKVPYPTGTVQVELREGIPTYTIHERVAWDHISPTSDAIDLAEKADAICFGTLAQRSRQSRETIQAISSFAPKDAYRLLDINLRQRYYDKELIEESLYLANVLKVNDEEFNVLRDLFGLNGTEREVALWFIEKYGLRMFVLTAGSSHS
;
A
#
# COMPACT_ATOMS: atom_id res chain seq x y z
N ALA A 1 11.68 -6.21 1.29
CA ALA A 1 10.44 -5.76 1.93
C ALA A 1 10.75 -4.90 3.15
N ILE A 2 9.95 -3.86 3.43
CA ILE A 2 10.06 -3.01 4.63
C ILE A 2 8.74 -3.15 5.38
N SER A 3 8.79 -3.55 6.67
CA SER A 3 7.61 -3.71 7.51
C SER A 3 7.99 -3.86 8.99
N ALA A 4 7.03 -4.19 9.85
CA ALA A 4 7.26 -4.56 11.24
C ALA A 4 6.43 -5.79 11.64
N VAL A 5 6.99 -6.59 12.55
CA VAL A 5 6.34 -7.77 13.16
C VAL A 5 6.44 -7.68 14.68
N GLY A 6 5.62 -8.45 15.36
CA GLY A 6 5.71 -8.63 16.81
C GLY A 6 6.90 -9.52 17.19
N ASP A 7 7.29 -9.46 18.45
CA ASP A 7 8.22 -10.44 19.01
C ASP A 7 7.45 -11.68 19.50
N ASP A 8 6.79 -12.34 18.52
CA ASP A 8 5.92 -13.50 18.70
C ASP A 8 6.22 -14.57 17.63
N GLU A 9 5.60 -15.75 17.77
CA GLU A 9 5.83 -16.89 16.87
C GLU A 9 5.41 -16.56 15.42
N LEU A 10 4.32 -15.79 15.21
CA LEU A 10 3.89 -15.39 13.87
C LEU A 10 4.89 -14.45 13.21
N GLY A 11 5.46 -13.52 13.98
CA GLY A 11 6.52 -12.63 13.49
C GLY A 11 7.76 -13.40 13.08
N LYS A 12 8.13 -14.42 13.87
CA LYS A 12 9.23 -15.32 13.53
C LYS A 12 8.94 -16.11 12.27
N GLU A 13 7.75 -16.70 12.13
CA GLU A 13 7.36 -17.42 10.91
C GLU A 13 7.45 -16.55 9.65
N ILE A 14 7.04 -15.27 9.73
CA ILE A 14 7.14 -14.34 8.61
C ILE A 14 8.60 -14.12 8.22
N VAL A 15 9.47 -13.84 9.17
CA VAL A 15 10.90 -13.60 8.91
C VAL A 15 11.56 -14.87 8.36
N ASP A 16 11.32 -16.02 8.99
CA ASP A 16 11.86 -17.31 8.53
C ASP A 16 11.43 -17.65 7.08
N GLU A 17 10.18 -17.30 6.71
CA GLU A 17 9.69 -17.55 5.33
C GLU A 17 10.30 -16.58 4.32
N LEU A 18 10.55 -15.31 4.70
CA LEU A 18 11.27 -14.37 3.85
C LEU A 18 12.72 -14.83 3.62
N ASP A 19 13.41 -15.26 4.68
CA ASP A 19 14.78 -15.78 4.61
C ASP A 19 14.88 -17.04 3.75
N LYS A 20 13.98 -17.99 3.96
CA LYS A 20 13.89 -19.24 3.18
C LYS A 20 13.69 -18.98 1.69
N ASN A 21 12.92 -17.95 1.32
CA ASN A 21 12.71 -17.56 -0.06
C ASN A 21 13.76 -16.57 -0.58
N HIS A 22 14.82 -16.28 0.19
CA HIS A 22 15.88 -15.33 -0.16
C HIS A 22 15.37 -13.93 -0.49
N ILE A 23 14.26 -13.50 0.16
CA ILE A 23 13.70 -12.17 0.01
C ILE A 23 14.43 -11.22 0.97
N GLN A 24 15.16 -10.25 0.43
CA GLN A 24 15.78 -9.20 1.25
C GLN A 24 14.71 -8.37 1.96
N HIS A 25 14.89 -8.18 3.25
CA HIS A 25 13.91 -7.47 4.07
C HIS A 25 14.55 -6.61 5.15
N LEU A 26 13.82 -5.56 5.54
CA LEU A 26 14.06 -4.72 6.70
C LEU A 26 12.79 -4.80 7.56
N ILE A 27 12.70 -5.88 8.35
CA ILE A 27 11.57 -6.15 9.22
C ILE A 27 11.98 -5.84 10.66
N GLU A 28 11.36 -4.80 11.24
CA GLU A 28 11.57 -4.44 12.64
C GLU A 28 10.73 -5.34 13.55
N LYS A 29 11.28 -5.72 14.70
CA LYS A 29 10.51 -6.28 15.81
C LYS A 29 10.06 -5.17 16.74
N VAL A 30 8.76 -5.06 16.97
CA VAL A 30 8.14 -4.03 17.80
C VAL A 30 7.29 -4.64 18.92
N PRO A 31 7.02 -3.91 20.04
CA PRO A 31 6.26 -4.44 21.17
C PRO A 31 4.73 -4.43 20.92
N TYR A 32 4.32 -4.83 19.73
CA TYR A 32 2.94 -4.97 19.30
C TYR A 32 2.76 -6.34 18.63
N PRO A 33 1.58 -6.96 18.69
CA PRO A 33 1.37 -8.28 18.10
C PRO A 33 1.56 -8.23 16.58
N THR A 34 2.03 -9.31 16.00
CA THR A 34 2.08 -9.47 14.54
C THR A 34 0.68 -9.35 13.94
N GLY A 35 0.59 -8.64 12.82
CA GLY A 35 -0.70 -8.38 12.15
C GLY A 35 -1.35 -9.65 11.63
N THR A 36 -2.63 -9.81 11.93
CA THR A 36 -3.43 -10.96 11.50
C THR A 36 -4.74 -10.51 10.87
N VAL A 37 -5.28 -11.38 10.01
CA VAL A 37 -6.60 -11.23 9.43
C VAL A 37 -7.43 -12.45 9.84
N GLN A 38 -8.56 -12.21 10.52
CA GLN A 38 -9.51 -13.25 10.83
C GLN A 38 -10.47 -13.43 9.67
N VAL A 39 -10.69 -14.68 9.25
CA VAL A 39 -11.64 -15.03 8.21
C VAL A 39 -12.78 -15.82 8.82
N GLU A 40 -14.00 -15.30 8.72
CA GLU A 40 -15.22 -16.00 9.11
C GLU A 40 -16.02 -16.37 7.85
N LEU A 41 -16.44 -17.63 7.77
CA LEU A 41 -17.33 -18.08 6.70
C LEU A 41 -18.77 -18.03 7.21
N ARG A 42 -19.59 -17.15 6.62
CA ARG A 42 -21.05 -17.12 6.84
C ARG A 42 -21.74 -17.54 5.57
N GLU A 43 -22.42 -18.68 5.62
CA GLU A 43 -23.13 -19.24 4.46
C GLU A 43 -22.23 -19.40 3.21
N GLY A 44 -20.94 -19.71 3.43
CA GLY A 44 -19.95 -19.85 2.35
C GLY A 44 -19.33 -18.54 1.85
N ILE A 45 -19.77 -17.39 2.38
CA ILE A 45 -19.22 -16.06 2.04
C ILE A 45 -18.16 -15.68 3.08
N PRO A 46 -16.90 -15.44 2.68
CA PRO A 46 -15.86 -15.04 3.61
C PRO A 46 -16.03 -13.58 4.05
N THR A 47 -16.00 -13.35 5.35
CA THR A 47 -15.89 -12.02 5.95
C THR A 47 -14.52 -11.87 6.58
N TYR A 48 -13.84 -10.77 6.28
CA TYR A 48 -12.48 -10.50 6.74
C TYR A 48 -12.49 -9.44 7.83
N THR A 49 -11.82 -9.72 8.95
CA THR A 49 -11.54 -8.74 9.99
C THR A 49 -10.03 -8.51 10.07
N ILE A 50 -9.60 -7.32 9.70
CA ILE A 50 -8.19 -6.90 9.78
C ILE A 50 -7.99 -6.30 11.18
N HIS A 51 -7.13 -6.94 11.99
CA HIS A 51 -6.85 -6.45 13.34
C HIS A 51 -6.10 -5.12 13.32
N GLU A 52 -6.47 -4.24 14.25
CA GLU A 52 -5.83 -2.94 14.45
C GLU A 52 -4.82 -2.99 15.60
N ARG A 53 -3.95 -1.97 15.70
CA ARG A 53 -2.91 -1.83 16.71
C ARG A 53 -1.93 -3.01 16.72
N VAL A 54 -1.52 -3.38 15.55
CA VAL A 54 -0.58 -4.46 15.28
C VAL A 54 0.78 -3.91 14.84
N ALA A 55 1.77 -4.76 14.75
CA ALA A 55 3.15 -4.38 14.49
C ALA A 55 3.34 -3.46 13.27
N TRP A 56 2.72 -3.77 12.13
CA TRP A 56 2.84 -2.95 10.92
C TRP A 56 2.11 -1.59 10.97
N ASP A 57 1.38 -1.30 12.05
CA ASP A 57 0.90 0.06 12.36
C ASP A 57 2.01 0.95 12.98
N HIS A 58 3.20 0.38 13.25
CA HIS A 58 4.32 1.00 13.97
C HIS A 58 5.64 0.88 13.22
N ILE A 59 5.62 0.94 11.89
CA ILE A 59 6.83 0.95 11.06
C ILE A 59 7.59 2.26 11.31
N SER A 60 8.93 2.17 11.50
CA SER A 60 9.79 3.32 11.75
C SER A 60 10.68 3.64 10.54
N PRO A 61 11.07 4.92 10.34
CA PRO A 61 11.97 5.31 9.25
C PRO A 61 13.41 5.04 9.67
N THR A 62 13.90 3.81 9.48
CA THR A 62 15.30 3.47 9.77
C THR A 62 16.24 4.05 8.71
N SER A 63 17.52 4.28 9.09
CA SER A 63 18.57 4.70 8.14
C SER A 63 18.69 3.72 6.96
N ASP A 64 18.66 2.41 7.26
CA ASP A 64 18.79 1.37 6.24
C ASP A 64 17.61 1.39 5.24
N ALA A 65 16.42 1.72 5.71
CA ALA A 65 15.24 1.86 4.84
C ALA A 65 15.35 3.10 3.93
N ILE A 66 15.91 4.20 4.44
CA ILE A 66 16.19 5.40 3.66
C ILE A 66 17.28 5.12 2.62
N ASP A 67 18.40 4.53 3.04
CA ASP A 67 19.53 4.17 2.16
C ASP A 67 19.08 3.21 1.03
N LEU A 68 18.14 2.31 1.33
CA LEU A 68 17.55 1.42 0.34
C LEU A 68 16.66 2.19 -0.64
N ALA A 69 15.86 3.12 -0.13
CA ALA A 69 14.97 3.93 -0.96
C ALA A 69 15.72 4.83 -1.93
N GLU A 70 16.85 5.44 -1.49
CA GLU A 70 17.72 6.30 -2.32
C GLU A 70 18.33 5.58 -3.53
N LYS A 71 18.38 4.24 -3.48
CA LYS A 71 18.97 3.38 -4.53
C LYS A 71 17.92 2.57 -5.28
N ALA A 72 16.64 2.75 -4.94
CA ALA A 72 15.57 1.93 -5.50
C ALA A 72 15.23 2.37 -6.93
N ASP A 73 15.08 1.42 -7.84
CA ASP A 73 14.50 1.63 -9.16
C ASP A 73 12.97 1.74 -9.08
N ALA A 74 12.38 1.11 -8.07
CA ALA A 74 10.94 1.15 -7.82
C ALA A 74 10.60 0.99 -6.33
N ILE A 75 9.58 1.73 -5.89
CA ILE A 75 8.95 1.57 -4.57
C ILE A 75 7.45 1.31 -4.79
N CYS A 76 6.92 0.27 -4.13
CA CYS A 76 5.50 -0.03 -4.13
C CYS A 76 4.92 0.18 -2.73
N PHE A 77 3.81 0.89 -2.63
CA PHE A 77 3.09 1.13 -1.38
C PHE A 77 1.58 1.18 -1.62
N GLY A 78 0.80 1.01 -0.56
CA GLY A 78 -0.66 1.03 -0.62
C GLY A 78 -1.28 1.85 0.51
N THR A 79 -2.62 1.90 0.56
CA THR A 79 -3.35 2.70 1.55
C THR A 79 -3.45 2.02 2.92
N LEU A 80 -3.60 0.69 2.96
CA LEU A 80 -3.87 -0.03 4.21
C LEU A 80 -2.78 0.15 5.27
N ALA A 81 -1.51 0.07 4.88
CA ALA A 81 -0.39 0.27 5.80
C ALA A 81 -0.27 1.72 6.30
N GLN A 82 -0.95 2.66 5.65
CA GLN A 82 -1.02 4.07 6.03
C GLN A 82 -2.19 4.41 6.96
N ARG A 83 -2.96 3.43 7.43
CA ARG A 83 -4.08 3.66 8.34
C ARG A 83 -3.64 4.20 9.70
N SER A 84 -2.43 3.88 10.15
CA SER A 84 -1.84 4.48 11.34
C SER A 84 -0.97 5.67 10.95
N ARG A 85 -0.98 6.70 11.79
CA ARG A 85 -0.20 7.91 11.55
C ARG A 85 1.29 7.63 11.46
N GLN A 86 1.83 6.82 12.36
CA GLN A 86 3.26 6.50 12.40
C GLN A 86 3.72 5.83 11.11
N SER A 87 3.06 4.76 10.68
CA SER A 87 3.42 4.07 9.45
C SER A 87 3.17 4.91 8.20
N ARG A 88 2.12 5.77 8.20
CA ARG A 88 1.87 6.75 7.12
C ARG A 88 3.05 7.68 6.96
N GLU A 89 3.46 8.38 8.04
CA GLU A 89 4.58 9.32 8.02
C GLU A 89 5.89 8.61 7.57
N THR A 90 6.10 7.37 7.99
CA THR A 90 7.26 6.56 7.60
C THR A 90 7.22 6.20 6.11
N ILE A 91 6.09 5.69 5.59
CA ILE A 91 5.95 5.33 4.17
C ILE A 91 6.13 6.55 3.29
N GLN A 92 5.55 7.69 3.68
CA GLN A 92 5.68 8.94 2.95
C GLN A 92 7.14 9.43 2.94
N ALA A 93 7.80 9.41 4.10
CA ALA A 93 9.21 9.78 4.21
C ALA A 93 10.10 8.90 3.33
N ILE A 94 10.03 7.57 3.50
CA ILE A 94 10.84 6.62 2.70
C ILE A 94 10.58 6.81 1.20
N SER A 95 9.31 6.94 0.79
CA SER A 95 8.95 7.13 -0.62
C SER A 95 9.50 8.44 -1.22
N SER A 96 9.67 9.48 -0.39
CA SER A 96 10.20 10.77 -0.83
C SER A 96 11.71 10.75 -1.11
N PHE A 97 12.44 9.79 -0.55
CA PHE A 97 13.88 9.59 -0.80
C PHE A 97 14.17 8.86 -2.11
N ALA A 98 13.17 8.22 -2.72
CA ALA A 98 13.38 7.54 -4.00
C ALA A 98 13.86 8.51 -5.09
N PRO A 99 14.79 8.08 -5.99
CA PRO A 99 15.23 8.87 -7.13
C PRO A 99 14.05 9.39 -7.96
N LYS A 100 14.23 10.55 -8.60
CA LYS A 100 13.15 11.18 -9.40
C LYS A 100 12.69 10.31 -10.57
N ASP A 101 13.56 9.50 -11.10
CA ASP A 101 13.32 8.56 -12.21
C ASP A 101 12.83 7.19 -11.74
N ALA A 102 12.91 6.87 -10.45
CA ALA A 102 12.33 5.66 -9.88
C ALA A 102 10.80 5.60 -10.07
N TYR A 103 10.29 4.39 -10.20
CA TYR A 103 8.85 4.15 -10.18
C TYR A 103 8.34 4.17 -8.73
N ARG A 104 7.41 5.08 -8.44
CA ARG A 104 6.65 5.08 -7.16
C ARG A 104 5.24 4.62 -7.44
N LEU A 105 5.04 3.31 -7.24
CA LEU A 105 3.78 2.64 -7.53
C LEU A 105 2.86 2.70 -6.31
N LEU A 106 1.76 3.41 -6.45
CA LEU A 106 0.62 3.30 -5.55
C LEU A 106 -0.29 2.17 -6.05
N ASP A 107 -0.21 0.98 -5.43
CA ASP A 107 -1.24 -0.04 -5.51
C ASP A 107 -2.28 0.29 -4.44
N ILE A 108 -3.39 0.94 -4.84
CA ILE A 108 -4.30 1.58 -3.88
C ILE A 108 -4.90 0.57 -2.91
N ASN A 109 -5.27 -0.60 -3.39
CA ASN A 109 -5.67 -1.79 -2.64
C ASN A 109 -6.59 -1.48 -1.45
N LEU A 110 -7.73 -0.84 -1.74
CA LEU A 110 -8.69 -0.37 -0.74
C LEU A 110 -9.19 -1.51 0.14
N ARG A 111 -9.21 -1.29 1.45
CA ARG A 111 -9.69 -2.26 2.43
C ARG A 111 -10.62 -1.61 3.45
N GLN A 112 -11.83 -2.13 3.55
CA GLN A 112 -12.82 -1.72 4.56
C GLN A 112 -12.98 -0.18 4.62
N ARG A 113 -12.70 0.44 5.80
CA ARG A 113 -12.77 1.88 6.05
C ARG A 113 -11.41 2.55 6.21
N TYR A 114 -10.33 1.84 5.88
CA TYR A 114 -8.95 2.31 6.13
C TYR A 114 -8.43 3.22 5.03
N TYR A 115 -9.30 4.02 4.44
CA TYR A 115 -8.97 5.05 3.47
C TYR A 115 -9.95 6.22 3.54
N ASP A 116 -9.49 7.36 3.17
CA ASP A 116 -10.29 8.57 2.91
C ASP A 116 -9.68 9.33 1.73
N LYS A 117 -10.34 10.40 1.34
CA LYS A 117 -9.89 11.21 0.20
C LYS A 117 -8.53 11.86 0.45
N GLU A 118 -8.28 12.33 1.66
CA GLU A 118 -7.02 13.00 2.04
C GLU A 118 -5.84 12.04 1.94
N LEU A 119 -5.93 10.84 2.53
CA LEU A 119 -4.92 9.81 2.42
C LEU A 119 -4.60 9.42 0.97
N ILE A 120 -5.66 9.27 0.15
CA ILE A 120 -5.51 8.94 -1.26
C ILE A 120 -4.82 10.08 -2.01
N GLU A 121 -5.22 11.34 -1.78
CA GLU A 121 -4.58 12.50 -2.43
C GLU A 121 -3.11 12.63 -2.04
N GLU A 122 -2.77 12.52 -0.75
CA GLU A 122 -1.39 12.51 -0.28
C GLU A 122 -0.56 11.41 -0.95
N SER A 123 -1.11 10.19 -1.04
CA SER A 123 -0.47 9.06 -1.70
C SER A 123 -0.27 9.28 -3.20
N LEU A 124 -1.24 9.91 -3.87
CA LEU A 124 -1.15 10.25 -5.30
C LEU A 124 -0.08 11.30 -5.60
N TYR A 125 0.13 12.28 -4.70
CA TYR A 125 1.22 13.25 -4.88
C TYR A 125 2.61 12.65 -4.73
N LEU A 126 2.75 11.53 -4.00
CA LEU A 126 4.00 10.79 -3.88
C LEU A 126 4.24 9.86 -5.06
N ALA A 127 3.18 9.31 -5.63
CA ALA A 127 3.23 8.32 -6.69
C ALA A 127 3.54 8.94 -8.06
N ASN A 128 4.10 8.12 -8.97
CA ASN A 128 4.13 8.40 -10.41
C ASN A 128 3.52 7.26 -11.22
N VAL A 129 3.08 6.19 -10.56
CA VAL A 129 2.27 5.10 -11.12
C VAL A 129 1.11 4.82 -10.19
N LEU A 130 -0.12 4.82 -10.71
CA LEU A 130 -1.31 4.40 -9.98
C LEU A 130 -1.83 3.09 -10.54
N LYS A 131 -2.03 2.09 -9.68
CA LYS A 131 -2.69 0.85 -10.03
C LYS A 131 -3.99 0.72 -9.23
N VAL A 132 -5.07 0.41 -9.93
CA VAL A 132 -6.41 0.17 -9.39
C VAL A 132 -7.07 -1.01 -10.09
N ASN A 133 -7.99 -1.68 -9.41
CA ASN A 133 -8.92 -2.58 -10.06
C ASN A 133 -10.23 -1.82 -10.46
N ASP A 134 -11.16 -2.51 -11.11
CA ASP A 134 -12.42 -1.96 -11.58
C ASP A 134 -13.33 -1.45 -10.45
N GLU A 135 -13.38 -2.14 -9.30
CA GLU A 135 -14.14 -1.70 -8.13
C GLU A 135 -13.51 -0.44 -7.51
N GLU A 136 -12.21 -0.44 -7.32
CA GLU A 136 -11.44 0.68 -6.80
C GLU A 136 -11.51 1.90 -7.72
N PHE A 137 -11.50 1.68 -9.03
CA PHE A 137 -11.68 2.73 -10.01
C PHE A 137 -13.02 3.46 -9.82
N ASN A 138 -14.10 2.72 -9.61
CA ASN A 138 -15.41 3.30 -9.35
C ASN A 138 -15.44 4.10 -8.04
N VAL A 139 -14.81 3.56 -6.98
CA VAL A 139 -14.68 4.27 -5.71
C VAL A 139 -13.92 5.59 -5.89
N LEU A 140 -12.81 5.58 -6.62
CA LEU A 140 -12.05 6.82 -6.91
C LEU A 140 -12.86 7.81 -7.71
N ARG A 141 -13.55 7.36 -8.75
CA ARG A 141 -14.41 8.22 -9.57
C ARG A 141 -15.43 8.96 -8.73
N ASP A 142 -16.12 8.23 -7.83
CA ASP A 142 -17.15 8.79 -6.96
C ASP A 142 -16.54 9.73 -5.89
N LEU A 143 -15.43 9.34 -5.27
CA LEU A 143 -14.76 10.11 -4.22
C LEU A 143 -14.22 11.46 -4.73
N PHE A 144 -13.79 11.51 -6.00
CA PHE A 144 -13.29 12.71 -6.66
C PHE A 144 -14.36 13.46 -7.46
N GLY A 145 -15.60 12.93 -7.52
CA GLY A 145 -16.73 13.54 -8.24
C GLY A 145 -16.51 13.61 -9.75
N LEU A 146 -15.84 12.60 -10.31
CA LEU A 146 -15.48 12.56 -11.73
C LEU A 146 -16.58 11.88 -12.54
N ASN A 147 -16.82 12.41 -13.75
CA ASN A 147 -17.73 11.86 -14.73
C ASN A 147 -16.96 11.59 -16.03
N GLY A 148 -17.49 10.72 -16.88
CA GLY A 148 -16.92 10.40 -18.16
C GLY A 148 -16.52 8.92 -18.30
N THR A 149 -15.84 8.62 -19.38
CA THR A 149 -15.30 7.29 -19.68
C THR A 149 -14.10 6.96 -18.78
N GLU A 150 -13.78 5.68 -18.66
CA GLU A 150 -12.58 5.22 -17.91
C GLU A 150 -11.32 5.94 -18.38
N ARG A 151 -11.19 6.13 -19.70
CA ARG A 151 -10.05 6.84 -20.29
C ARG A 151 -9.98 8.30 -19.84
N GLU A 152 -11.11 9.02 -19.83
CA GLU A 152 -11.15 10.42 -19.42
C GLU A 152 -10.82 10.57 -17.94
N VAL A 153 -11.35 9.70 -17.09
CA VAL A 153 -11.03 9.67 -15.65
C VAL A 153 -9.56 9.33 -15.42
N ALA A 154 -9.01 8.32 -16.10
CA ALA A 154 -7.60 7.99 -15.99
C ALA A 154 -6.68 9.13 -16.44
N LEU A 155 -6.99 9.80 -17.54
CA LEU A 155 -6.26 10.99 -18.01
C LEU A 155 -6.32 12.13 -17.00
N TRP A 156 -7.46 12.35 -16.36
CA TRP A 156 -7.58 13.36 -15.31
C TRP A 156 -6.63 13.09 -14.14
N PHE A 157 -6.51 11.82 -13.66
CA PHE A 157 -5.53 11.45 -12.63
C PHE A 157 -4.09 11.66 -13.10
N ILE A 158 -3.78 11.25 -14.33
CA ILE A 158 -2.45 11.42 -14.91
C ILE A 158 -2.06 12.89 -14.94
N GLU A 159 -2.94 13.76 -15.45
CA GLU A 159 -2.67 15.20 -15.58
C GLU A 159 -2.60 15.89 -14.21
N LYS A 160 -3.57 15.62 -13.33
CA LYS A 160 -3.66 16.29 -12.03
C LYS A 160 -2.48 15.98 -11.12
N TYR A 161 -2.03 14.71 -11.08
CA TYR A 161 -0.98 14.27 -10.16
C TYR A 161 0.37 14.04 -10.83
N GLY A 162 0.48 14.29 -12.13
CA GLY A 162 1.73 14.12 -12.88
C GLY A 162 2.17 12.66 -12.99
N LEU A 163 1.21 11.73 -13.07
CA LEU A 163 1.52 10.32 -13.16
C LEU A 163 2.15 9.98 -14.52
N ARG A 164 3.09 9.05 -14.53
CA ARG A 164 3.65 8.46 -15.74
C ARG A 164 2.74 7.36 -16.32
N MET A 165 1.98 6.70 -15.43
CA MET A 165 1.17 5.55 -15.80
C MET A 165 -0.04 5.43 -14.86
N PHE A 166 -1.18 5.07 -15.46
CA PHE A 166 -2.39 4.61 -14.78
C PHE A 166 -2.68 3.19 -15.22
N VAL A 167 -2.73 2.25 -14.30
CA VAL A 167 -2.97 0.83 -14.56
C VAL A 167 -4.34 0.45 -14.02
N LEU A 168 -5.27 0.15 -14.91
CA LEU A 168 -6.58 -0.41 -14.56
C LEU A 168 -6.55 -1.91 -14.80
N THR A 169 -6.72 -2.70 -13.73
CA THR A 169 -6.87 -4.16 -13.84
C THR A 169 -8.35 -4.49 -13.77
N ALA A 170 -8.86 -5.06 -14.84
CA ALA A 170 -10.20 -5.61 -14.88
C ALA A 170 -10.11 -7.13 -14.70
N GLY A 171 -10.97 -7.70 -13.84
CA GLY A 171 -10.98 -9.14 -13.57
C GLY A 171 -11.09 -10.01 -14.84
N SER A 172 -11.61 -11.22 -14.74
CA SER A 172 -11.68 -12.19 -15.86
C SER A 172 -12.52 -11.75 -17.07
N SER A 173 -13.16 -10.59 -17.03
CA SER A 173 -14.02 -10.06 -18.09
C SER A 173 -13.28 -9.22 -19.14
N HIS A 174 -12.04 -8.80 -18.89
CA HIS A 174 -11.24 -8.03 -19.83
C HIS A 174 -9.76 -8.43 -19.68
N SER A 175 -9.28 -9.21 -20.58
CA SER A 175 -7.87 -9.53 -20.79
C SER A 175 -7.44 -9.01 -22.16
#